data_7307d7b1389d44c6208d11fbbdf47bd0
#
_entry.id   7307d7b1389d44c6208d11fbbdf47bd0
#
_cell.length_a   1.000
_cell.length_b   1.000
_cell.length_c   1.000
_cell.angle_alpha   90.00
_cell.angle_beta   90.00
_cell.angle_gamma   90.00
#
_symmetry.space_group_name_H-M   'P 1'
#
loop_
_entity.id
_entity.type
_entity.pdbx_description
1 polymer ?
#
loop_
_entity_poly.entity_id
_entity_poly.type
_entity_poly.pdbx_seq_one_letter_code
_entity_poly.pdbx_strand_id
1 'polypeptide(L)'
;IEVIVIPTQPENSGPEPSVTPEVTPTPETTPTPEVTPTPEIIKDFQKPLDGVTRYILHRGDQTAAPENSMPAFEAAGRSGAEFVETDVRETGDGVLVVSHDDSLQRMCGEDRLISEMTYDEIRQYPIINGSNASQYPDNLIPSLEEYIACCNRYSMTPVLEIKSIRTEEGMASFMKLLSQSKKDPVVICFRIETLSKLRELGFGGRLQWIRTVRMTASMIQHCKKYNLDICSEYKNISMNDISNAHQNGLRISIWLCRDKDMTDIFRKMGADYIIYEKWLTDCENDFSNTI
;
A
#
# COMPACT_ATOMS: atom_id res chain seq x y z
N ILE A 1 16.13 13.43 34.77
CA ILE A 1 16.53 12.23 33.98
C ILE A 1 15.96 11.02 34.71
N GLU A 2 14.79 10.60 34.36
CA GLU A 2 14.20 9.35 34.85
C GLU A 2 14.28 8.31 33.75
N VAL A 3 14.97 7.22 34.04
CA VAL A 3 15.14 6.05 33.16
C VAL A 3 13.97 5.13 33.43
N ILE A 4 13.11 4.94 32.43
CA ILE A 4 12.04 3.94 32.50
C ILE A 4 12.61 2.60 32.03
N VAL A 5 12.73 1.65 32.96
CA VAL A 5 13.14 0.27 32.73
C VAL A 5 11.90 -0.54 32.36
N ILE A 6 11.92 -1.21 31.19
CA ILE A 6 10.88 -2.15 30.76
C ILE A 6 11.23 -3.53 31.36
N PRO A 7 10.30 -4.24 32.04
CA PRO A 7 10.57 -5.55 32.60
C PRO A 7 10.63 -6.64 31.53
N THR A 8 11.67 -7.44 31.57
CA THR A 8 11.82 -8.70 30.82
C THR A 8 10.98 -9.80 31.48
N GLN A 9 10.29 -10.60 30.66
CA GLN A 9 9.58 -11.79 31.14
C GLN A 9 10.55 -12.95 31.40
N PRO A 10 10.27 -13.84 32.38
CA PRO A 10 11.17 -14.90 32.79
C PRO A 10 11.08 -16.12 31.87
N GLU A 11 12.25 -16.74 31.68
CA GLU A 11 12.42 -18.06 31.05
C GLU A 11 11.65 -19.16 31.82
N ASN A 12 10.96 -20.03 31.10
CA ASN A 12 10.26 -21.17 31.68
C ASN A 12 10.96 -22.48 31.30
N SER A 13 11.51 -23.13 32.31
CA SER A 13 12.10 -24.46 32.29
C SER A 13 11.03 -25.51 32.05
N GLY A 14 11.31 -26.51 31.20
CA GLY A 14 10.39 -27.57 30.83
C GLY A 14 10.09 -28.58 31.93
N PRO A 15 9.04 -29.35 31.78
CA PRO A 15 8.85 -30.61 32.48
C PRO A 15 8.69 -31.84 31.55
N GLU A 16 8.89 -32.99 32.16
CA GLU A 16 8.93 -34.37 31.68
C GLU A 16 7.63 -34.88 30.99
N PRO A 17 7.70 -36.04 30.32
CA PRO A 17 6.67 -36.54 29.42
C PRO A 17 5.49 -37.21 30.17
N SER A 18 4.28 -36.78 29.83
CA SER A 18 3.06 -37.42 30.29
C SER A 18 2.34 -38.10 29.12
N VAL A 19 1.85 -39.29 29.44
CA VAL A 19 1.18 -40.31 28.64
C VAL A 19 -0.01 -39.72 27.83
N THR A 20 -0.05 -40.11 26.54
CA THR A 20 -1.09 -39.79 25.57
C THR A 20 -2.40 -40.55 25.84
N PRO A 21 -3.56 -39.93 25.84
CA PRO A 21 -4.82 -40.58 25.47
C PRO A 21 -5.07 -40.39 23.96
N GLU A 22 -5.47 -41.47 23.34
CA GLU A 22 -5.87 -41.62 21.94
C GLU A 22 -7.00 -40.64 21.62
N VAL A 23 -6.72 -39.61 20.75
CA VAL A 23 -7.71 -38.63 20.34
C VAL A 23 -8.37 -39.15 19.06
N THR A 24 -9.66 -39.43 19.17
CA THR A 24 -10.57 -39.68 18.05
C THR A 24 -10.51 -38.50 17.07
N PRO A 25 -10.40 -38.70 15.75
CA PRO A 25 -10.32 -37.62 14.78
C PRO A 25 -11.64 -36.84 14.78
N THR A 26 -11.55 -35.56 15.11
CA THR A 26 -12.62 -34.59 14.90
C THR A 26 -12.86 -34.45 13.40
N PRO A 27 -14.11 -34.46 12.90
CA PRO A 27 -14.38 -34.28 11.49
C PRO A 27 -13.82 -32.94 11.00
N GLU A 28 -13.05 -33.01 9.91
CA GLU A 28 -12.56 -31.85 9.17
C GLU A 28 -13.74 -30.91 8.86
N THR A 29 -13.72 -29.71 9.40
CA THR A 29 -14.65 -28.66 9.02
C THR A 29 -14.33 -28.24 7.59
N THR A 30 -15.20 -28.61 6.66
CA THR A 30 -15.18 -28.11 5.29
C THR A 30 -15.07 -26.57 5.32
N PRO A 31 -14.10 -25.96 4.61
CA PRO A 31 -13.99 -24.51 4.60
C PRO A 31 -15.31 -23.93 4.07
N THR A 32 -15.91 -23.05 4.85
CA THR A 32 -17.08 -22.28 4.42
C THR A 32 -16.71 -21.56 3.13
N PRO A 33 -17.49 -21.69 2.04
CA PRO A 33 -17.18 -21.01 0.79
C PRO A 33 -17.09 -19.51 1.05
N GLU A 34 -16.02 -18.90 0.58
CA GLU A 34 -15.78 -17.46 0.61
C GLU A 34 -16.99 -16.79 -0.07
N VAL A 35 -17.79 -16.10 0.74
CA VAL A 35 -19.00 -15.42 0.23
C VAL A 35 -18.51 -14.23 -0.57
N THR A 36 -18.36 -14.41 -1.87
CA THR A 36 -18.28 -13.30 -2.81
C THR A 36 -19.54 -12.45 -2.59
N PRO A 37 -19.45 -11.16 -2.27
CA PRO A 37 -20.64 -10.35 -2.12
C PRO A 37 -21.45 -10.41 -3.40
N THR A 38 -22.67 -10.91 -3.31
CA THR A 38 -23.63 -10.88 -4.43
C THR A 38 -23.76 -9.43 -4.85
N PRO A 39 -23.61 -9.08 -6.13
CA PRO A 39 -23.73 -7.70 -6.55
C PRO A 39 -25.15 -7.21 -6.21
N GLU A 40 -25.26 -6.40 -5.14
CA GLU A 40 -26.45 -5.58 -4.97
C GLU A 40 -26.61 -4.76 -6.25
N ILE A 41 -27.82 -4.79 -6.82
CA ILE A 41 -28.13 -3.95 -7.99
C ILE A 41 -28.01 -2.50 -7.48
N ILE A 42 -26.90 -1.86 -7.76
CA ILE A 42 -26.66 -0.46 -7.42
C ILE A 42 -27.60 0.37 -8.28
N LYS A 43 -28.74 0.77 -7.68
CA LYS A 43 -29.80 1.52 -8.39
C LYS A 43 -29.47 3.01 -8.52
N ASP A 44 -28.63 3.54 -7.60
CA ASP A 44 -28.24 4.94 -7.59
C ASP A 44 -26.71 5.03 -7.56
N PHE A 45 -26.14 5.55 -8.66
CA PHE A 45 -24.71 5.81 -8.74
C PHE A 45 -24.31 6.98 -7.84
N GLN A 46 -23.29 6.82 -7.02
CA GLN A 46 -22.67 7.92 -6.31
C GLN A 46 -21.51 8.49 -7.13
N LYS A 47 -21.19 9.76 -6.88
CA LYS A 47 -20.05 10.42 -7.52
C LYS A 47 -18.91 10.53 -6.52
N PRO A 48 -17.65 10.43 -6.96
CA PRO A 48 -16.49 10.84 -6.17
C PRO A 48 -16.64 12.27 -5.65
N LEU A 49 -15.93 12.61 -4.61
CA LEU A 49 -16.06 13.90 -3.91
C LEU A 49 -15.86 15.12 -4.84
N ASP A 50 -14.96 15.01 -5.82
CA ASP A 50 -14.70 16.02 -6.85
C ASP A 50 -15.20 15.61 -8.26
N GLY A 51 -15.98 14.54 -8.34
CA GLY A 51 -16.56 14.04 -9.59
C GLY A 51 -15.65 13.12 -10.41
N VAL A 52 -14.41 12.86 -9.97
CA VAL A 52 -13.42 12.07 -10.72
C VAL A 52 -12.88 10.90 -9.89
N THR A 53 -13.05 9.67 -10.38
CA THR A 53 -12.35 8.50 -9.84
C THR A 53 -10.95 8.42 -10.44
N ARG A 54 -9.94 8.26 -9.59
CA ARG A 54 -8.54 8.09 -9.98
C ARG A 54 -8.10 6.65 -9.78
N TYR A 55 -7.25 6.18 -10.68
CA TYR A 55 -6.76 4.80 -10.67
C TYR A 55 -5.29 4.79 -10.30
N ILE A 56 -4.94 3.99 -9.29
CA ILE A 56 -3.58 3.86 -8.75
C ILE A 56 -3.06 2.48 -9.08
N LEU A 57 -1.98 2.38 -9.84
CA LEU A 57 -1.36 1.11 -10.19
C LEU A 57 -0.47 0.64 -9.05
N HIS A 58 -0.83 -0.50 -8.44
CA HIS A 58 -0.22 -1.06 -7.25
C HIS A 58 1.18 -1.63 -7.55
N ARG A 59 2.22 -1.08 -6.93
CA ARG A 59 3.64 -1.50 -7.03
C ARG A 59 4.20 -1.48 -8.47
N GLY A 60 3.70 -0.58 -9.32
CA GLY A 60 4.04 -0.55 -10.74
C GLY A 60 3.23 -1.52 -11.59
N ASP A 61 3.58 -1.66 -12.87
CA ASP A 61 2.92 -2.62 -13.77
C ASP A 61 3.44 -4.04 -13.53
N GLN A 62 2.77 -4.75 -12.64
CA GLN A 62 3.10 -6.12 -12.27
C GLN A 62 2.77 -7.15 -13.39
N THR A 63 2.17 -6.75 -14.50
CA THR A 63 2.00 -7.64 -15.66
C THR A 63 3.26 -7.65 -16.53
N ALA A 64 3.99 -6.56 -16.55
CA ALA A 64 5.18 -6.36 -17.36
C ALA A 64 6.47 -6.80 -16.64
N ALA A 65 6.57 -6.58 -15.32
CA ALA A 65 7.81 -6.80 -14.58
C ALA A 65 7.52 -7.10 -13.09
N PRO A 66 8.54 -7.51 -12.30
CA PRO A 66 8.38 -7.72 -10.86
C PRO A 66 7.88 -6.48 -10.13
N GLU A 67 7.01 -6.68 -9.13
CA GLU A 67 6.51 -5.61 -8.28
C GLU A 67 7.64 -4.76 -7.67
N ASN A 68 7.36 -3.49 -7.38
CA ASN A 68 8.29 -2.60 -6.68
C ASN A 68 9.69 -2.55 -7.34
N SER A 69 9.73 -2.54 -8.67
CA SER A 69 10.98 -2.54 -9.44
C SER A 69 11.00 -1.43 -10.49
N MET A 70 12.20 -0.99 -10.87
CA MET A 70 12.31 0.04 -11.91
C MET A 70 11.66 -0.36 -13.22
N PRO A 71 11.81 -1.61 -13.74
CA PRO A 71 11.10 -2.03 -14.94
C PRO A 71 9.57 -1.94 -14.83
N ALA A 72 8.98 -2.27 -13.65
CA ALA A 72 7.54 -2.15 -13.43
C ALA A 72 7.07 -0.69 -13.41
N PHE A 73 7.82 0.21 -12.77
CA PHE A 73 7.50 1.64 -12.74
C PHE A 73 7.63 2.28 -14.12
N GLU A 74 8.67 1.91 -14.88
CA GLU A 74 8.85 2.40 -16.25
C GLU A 74 7.75 1.86 -17.19
N ALA A 75 7.32 0.60 -17.00
CA ALA A 75 6.20 0.04 -17.75
C ALA A 75 4.90 0.80 -17.43
N ALA A 76 4.62 1.09 -16.14
CA ALA A 76 3.50 1.91 -15.73
C ALA A 76 3.53 3.29 -16.41
N GLY A 77 4.69 3.95 -16.42
CA GLY A 77 4.87 5.25 -17.09
C GLY A 77 4.65 5.19 -18.60
N ARG A 78 5.16 4.14 -19.27
CA ARG A 78 4.96 3.95 -20.73
C ARG A 78 3.50 3.65 -21.08
N SER A 79 2.76 3.00 -20.19
CA SER A 79 1.33 2.74 -20.39
C SER A 79 0.43 3.94 -20.03
N GLY A 80 1.01 5.07 -19.60
CA GLY A 80 0.25 6.28 -19.30
C GLY A 80 -0.41 6.31 -17.91
N ALA A 81 0.05 5.48 -16.97
CA ALA A 81 -0.46 5.51 -15.61
C ALA A 81 -0.32 6.92 -15.00
N GLU A 82 -1.42 7.47 -14.47
CA GLU A 82 -1.41 8.77 -13.81
C GLU A 82 -0.89 8.68 -12.37
N PHE A 83 -1.25 7.61 -11.67
CA PHE A 83 -0.83 7.34 -10.29
C PHE A 83 -0.16 5.96 -10.21
N VAL A 84 0.97 5.89 -9.55
CA VAL A 84 1.67 4.62 -9.30
C VAL A 84 2.01 4.52 -7.82
N GLU A 85 1.76 3.36 -7.25
CA GLU A 85 1.98 3.12 -5.83
C GLU A 85 3.27 2.33 -5.60
N THR A 86 3.89 2.52 -4.43
CA THR A 86 5.06 1.80 -3.97
C THR A 86 5.12 1.73 -2.45
N ASP A 87 5.86 0.73 -1.95
CA ASP A 87 6.09 0.48 -0.52
C ASP A 87 7.48 1.00 -0.09
N VAL A 88 7.54 1.81 0.98
CA VAL A 88 8.78 2.46 1.43
C VAL A 88 9.28 1.87 2.73
N ARG A 89 10.57 1.49 2.75
CA ARG A 89 11.29 1.02 3.93
C ARG A 89 12.62 1.73 4.11
N GLU A 90 13.11 1.74 5.33
CA GLU A 90 14.42 2.29 5.70
C GLU A 90 15.42 1.14 5.94
N THR A 91 16.59 1.21 5.30
CA THR A 91 17.71 0.28 5.46
C THR A 91 18.44 0.47 6.79
N GLY A 92 19.41 -0.39 7.08
CA GLY A 92 20.25 -0.28 8.27
C GLY A 92 21.11 0.98 8.33
N ASP A 93 21.49 1.50 7.18
CA ASP A 93 22.28 2.73 7.03
C ASP A 93 21.44 3.98 6.70
N GLY A 94 20.08 3.89 6.82
CA GLY A 94 19.18 5.04 6.71
C GLY A 94 18.76 5.41 5.29
N VAL A 95 19.10 4.62 4.27
CA VAL A 95 18.63 4.83 2.90
C VAL A 95 17.18 4.37 2.80
N LEU A 96 16.34 5.14 2.10
CA LEU A 96 14.96 4.74 1.82
C LEU A 96 14.91 3.94 0.52
N VAL A 97 14.37 2.72 0.63
CA VAL A 97 14.25 1.76 -0.47
C VAL A 97 12.80 1.36 -0.71
N VAL A 98 12.56 0.76 -1.87
CA VAL A 98 11.24 0.35 -2.32
C VAL A 98 11.10 -1.17 -2.16
N SER A 99 10.33 -1.62 -1.16
CA SER A 99 10.05 -3.04 -0.91
C SER A 99 8.80 -3.23 -0.06
N HIS A 100 7.95 -4.20 -0.44
CA HIS A 100 6.78 -4.56 0.37
C HIS A 100 7.18 -5.30 1.64
N ASP A 101 7.98 -6.35 1.52
CA ASP A 101 8.38 -7.22 2.62
C ASP A 101 9.50 -6.56 3.44
N ASP A 102 9.64 -6.96 4.67
CA ASP A 102 10.71 -6.50 5.56
C ASP A 102 12.04 -7.23 5.33
N SER A 103 12.01 -8.37 4.62
CA SER A 103 13.19 -9.14 4.22
C SER A 103 13.29 -9.24 2.69
N LEU A 104 14.47 -9.64 2.21
CA LEU A 104 14.73 -9.90 0.79
C LEU A 104 14.25 -11.28 0.34
N GLN A 105 13.74 -12.14 1.26
CA GLN A 105 13.51 -13.56 1.04
C GLN A 105 12.61 -13.82 -0.18
N ARG A 106 11.45 -13.19 -0.24
CA ARG A 106 10.47 -13.47 -1.30
C ARG A 106 10.93 -13.02 -2.66
N MET A 107 11.51 -11.82 -2.74
CA MET A 107 11.85 -11.22 -4.04
C MET A 107 13.27 -11.54 -4.51
N CYS A 108 14.22 -11.70 -3.59
CA CYS A 108 15.66 -11.88 -3.93
C CYS A 108 16.23 -13.21 -3.45
N GLY A 109 15.49 -14.03 -2.68
CA GLY A 109 15.95 -15.32 -2.17
C GLY A 109 16.90 -15.26 -0.97
N GLU A 110 17.11 -14.08 -0.38
CA GLU A 110 18.02 -13.87 0.75
C GLU A 110 17.23 -13.59 2.05
N ASP A 111 17.42 -14.44 3.07
CA ASP A 111 16.69 -14.31 4.35
C ASP A 111 17.38 -13.32 5.30
N ARG A 112 17.47 -12.06 4.87
CA ARG A 112 17.98 -10.95 5.68
C ARG A 112 16.98 -9.80 5.70
N LEU A 113 16.90 -9.14 6.87
CA LEU A 113 16.02 -7.97 7.03
C LEU A 113 16.65 -6.73 6.38
N ILE A 114 15.87 -6.01 5.61
CA ILE A 114 16.25 -4.73 4.99
C ILE A 114 16.78 -3.75 6.04
N SER A 115 16.19 -3.75 7.23
CA SER A 115 16.58 -2.88 8.35
C SER A 115 17.94 -3.20 8.98
N GLU A 116 18.54 -4.33 8.65
CA GLU A 116 19.84 -4.80 9.15
C GLU A 116 20.95 -4.74 8.09
N MET A 117 20.61 -4.32 6.88
CA MET A 117 21.51 -4.23 5.75
C MET A 117 21.76 -2.77 5.35
N THR A 118 22.95 -2.49 4.84
CA THR A 118 23.21 -1.26 4.09
C THR A 118 22.57 -1.33 2.72
N TYR A 119 22.34 -0.19 2.08
CA TYR A 119 21.81 -0.17 0.72
C TYR A 119 22.78 -0.84 -0.27
N ASP A 120 24.09 -0.66 -0.10
CA ASP A 120 25.10 -1.32 -0.94
C ASP A 120 25.08 -2.86 -0.79
N GLU A 121 24.82 -3.39 0.40
CA GLU A 121 24.62 -4.83 0.59
C GLU A 121 23.35 -5.33 -0.11
N ILE A 122 22.22 -4.60 0.02
CA ILE A 122 20.95 -4.93 -0.64
C ILE A 122 21.13 -5.01 -2.16
N ARG A 123 21.89 -4.09 -2.73
CA ARG A 123 22.17 -4.03 -4.17
C ARG A 123 23.01 -5.19 -4.72
N GLN A 124 23.46 -6.11 -3.89
CA GLN A 124 24.15 -7.31 -4.34
C GLN A 124 23.17 -8.46 -4.67
N TYR A 125 21.90 -8.31 -4.30
CA TYR A 125 20.87 -9.33 -4.47
C TYR A 125 19.86 -8.91 -5.54
N PRO A 126 19.89 -9.54 -6.74
CA PRO A 126 18.93 -9.21 -7.79
C PRO A 126 17.52 -9.71 -7.42
N ILE A 127 16.52 -9.04 -7.96
CA ILE A 127 15.13 -9.47 -7.87
C ILE A 127 14.96 -10.65 -8.83
N ILE A 128 14.73 -11.83 -8.27
CA ILE A 128 14.62 -13.11 -9.00
C ILE A 128 13.19 -13.63 -9.10
N ASN A 129 12.25 -13.05 -8.35
CA ASN A 129 10.84 -13.44 -8.32
C ASN A 129 9.93 -12.31 -8.84
N GLY A 130 8.72 -12.70 -9.21
CA GLY A 130 7.71 -11.83 -9.79
C GLY A 130 7.56 -12.01 -11.29
N SER A 131 6.63 -11.27 -11.89
CA SER A 131 6.31 -11.38 -13.32
C SER A 131 7.53 -11.08 -14.18
N ASN A 132 7.80 -11.97 -15.12
CA ASN A 132 8.90 -11.80 -16.11
C ASN A 132 10.29 -11.54 -15.49
N ALA A 133 10.55 -11.93 -14.23
CA ALA A 133 11.81 -11.66 -13.54
C ALA A 133 13.04 -12.12 -14.35
N SER A 134 12.96 -13.25 -15.05
CA SER A 134 14.02 -13.78 -15.90
C SER A 134 14.41 -12.88 -17.09
N GLN A 135 13.56 -11.93 -17.47
CA GLN A 135 13.85 -10.94 -18.52
C GLN A 135 14.66 -9.74 -17.98
N TYR A 136 14.79 -9.63 -16.66
CA TYR A 136 15.45 -8.54 -15.97
C TYR A 136 16.53 -9.05 -14.98
N PRO A 137 17.56 -9.77 -15.44
CA PRO A 137 18.53 -10.43 -14.56
C PRO A 137 19.33 -9.49 -13.66
N ASP A 138 19.49 -8.22 -14.08
CA ASP A 138 20.22 -7.18 -13.34
C ASP A 138 19.27 -6.24 -12.55
N ASN A 139 18.00 -6.62 -12.39
CA ASN A 139 17.03 -5.80 -11.68
C ASN A 139 17.26 -5.88 -10.17
N LEU A 140 17.44 -4.73 -9.54
CA LEU A 140 17.77 -4.58 -8.12
C LEU A 140 16.67 -3.82 -7.40
N ILE A 141 16.60 -3.95 -6.08
CA ILE A 141 15.69 -3.14 -5.26
C ILE A 141 16.05 -1.65 -5.42
N PRO A 142 15.09 -0.83 -5.89
CA PRO A 142 15.36 0.59 -6.11
C PRO A 142 15.39 1.39 -4.80
N SER A 143 16.12 2.50 -4.81
CA SER A 143 15.93 3.56 -3.83
C SER A 143 14.62 4.33 -4.08
N LEU A 144 14.12 4.98 -3.04
CA LEU A 144 13.00 5.90 -3.18
C LEU A 144 13.31 7.09 -4.11
N GLU A 145 14.58 7.52 -4.18
CA GLU A 145 15.04 8.57 -5.08
C GLU A 145 14.88 8.13 -6.54
N GLU A 146 15.30 6.91 -6.89
CA GLU A 146 15.14 6.34 -8.23
C GLU A 146 13.66 6.26 -8.63
N TYR A 147 12.78 5.85 -7.70
CA TYR A 147 11.34 5.82 -7.93
C TYR A 147 10.75 7.21 -8.19
N ILE A 148 11.07 8.21 -7.36
CA ILE A 148 10.59 9.60 -7.55
C ILE A 148 11.11 10.17 -8.90
N ALA A 149 12.37 9.89 -9.25
CA ALA A 149 12.92 10.30 -10.53
C ALA A 149 12.16 9.66 -11.71
N CYS A 150 11.79 8.39 -11.59
CA CYS A 150 10.94 7.70 -12.57
C CYS A 150 9.56 8.35 -12.69
N CYS A 151 8.88 8.61 -11.57
CA CYS A 151 7.60 9.32 -11.57
C CYS A 151 7.70 10.68 -12.25
N ASN A 152 8.77 11.43 -11.97
CA ASN A 152 9.01 12.74 -12.59
C ASN A 152 9.27 12.66 -14.10
N ARG A 153 9.94 11.59 -14.56
CA ARG A 153 10.21 11.34 -15.98
C ARG A 153 8.92 11.11 -16.78
N TYR A 154 8.02 10.32 -16.22
CA TYR A 154 6.77 9.94 -16.88
C TYR A 154 5.57 10.81 -16.48
N SER A 155 5.77 11.85 -15.65
CA SER A 155 4.71 12.71 -15.14
C SER A 155 3.65 11.97 -14.32
N MET A 156 4.02 10.87 -13.68
CA MET A 156 3.16 10.12 -12.77
C MET A 156 3.12 10.78 -11.39
N THR A 157 1.99 10.65 -10.72
CA THR A 157 1.82 11.03 -9.32
C THR A 157 2.26 9.88 -8.42
N PRO A 158 3.29 10.06 -7.57
CA PRO A 158 3.72 9.02 -6.65
C PRO A 158 2.71 8.82 -5.52
N VAL A 159 2.39 7.55 -5.23
CA VAL A 159 1.64 7.12 -4.06
C VAL A 159 2.56 6.23 -3.22
N LEU A 160 2.78 6.60 -1.96
CA LEU A 160 3.83 5.99 -1.14
C LEU A 160 3.23 5.38 0.13
N GLU A 161 3.28 4.05 0.24
CA GLU A 161 2.95 3.39 1.51
C GLU A 161 4.17 3.36 2.43
N ILE A 162 4.09 4.01 3.58
CA ILE A 162 5.13 3.90 4.59
C ILE A 162 4.95 2.58 5.35
N LYS A 163 5.80 1.59 5.01
CA LYS A 163 5.90 0.32 5.76
C LYS A 163 6.74 0.50 7.01
N SER A 164 7.94 1.10 6.88
CA SER A 164 8.86 1.31 7.99
C SER A 164 9.83 2.44 7.69
N ILE A 165 9.67 3.56 8.38
CA ILE A 165 10.70 4.59 8.55
C ILE A 165 10.91 4.69 10.06
N ARG A 166 12.14 4.41 10.52
CA ARG A 166 12.45 4.15 11.93
C ARG A 166 13.15 5.31 12.63
N THR A 167 13.91 6.10 11.84
CA THR A 167 14.72 7.18 12.35
C THR A 167 14.12 8.55 12.03
N GLU A 168 14.50 9.57 12.79
CA GLU A 168 14.12 10.96 12.47
C GLU A 168 14.83 11.45 11.21
N GLU A 169 16.05 11.00 10.98
CA GLU A 169 16.84 11.27 9.78
C GLU A 169 16.19 10.64 8.55
N GLY A 170 15.71 9.38 8.66
CA GLY A 170 14.94 8.72 7.61
C GLY A 170 13.65 9.47 7.27
N MET A 171 12.92 9.95 8.29
CA MET A 171 11.72 10.77 8.09
C MET A 171 12.04 12.13 7.44
N ALA A 172 13.12 12.76 7.83
CA ALA A 172 13.58 14.00 7.20
C ALA A 172 14.01 13.78 5.73
N SER A 173 14.69 12.67 5.44
CA SER A 173 15.04 12.23 4.09
C SER A 173 13.81 11.97 3.25
N PHE A 174 12.79 11.31 3.83
CA PHE A 174 11.50 11.08 3.17
C PHE A 174 10.83 12.38 2.77
N MET A 175 10.70 13.33 3.70
CA MET A 175 10.14 14.66 3.43
C MET A 175 10.91 15.41 2.34
N LYS A 176 12.24 15.33 2.36
CA LYS A 176 13.10 15.93 1.33
C LYS A 176 12.84 15.31 -0.04
N LEU A 177 12.75 13.98 -0.15
CA LEU A 177 12.47 13.29 -1.41
C LEU A 177 11.07 13.61 -1.93
N LEU A 178 10.05 13.68 -1.07
CA LEU A 178 8.71 14.10 -1.47
C LEU A 178 8.71 15.51 -2.10
N SER A 179 9.53 16.42 -1.58
CA SER A 179 9.64 17.79 -2.14
C SER A 179 10.27 17.86 -3.53
N GLN A 180 10.93 16.79 -3.98
CA GLN A 180 11.50 16.66 -5.33
C GLN A 180 10.50 16.15 -6.36
N SER A 181 9.33 15.67 -5.92
CA SER A 181 8.27 15.25 -6.82
C SER A 181 7.67 16.45 -7.57
N LYS A 182 7.52 16.32 -8.90
CA LYS A 182 6.85 17.31 -9.75
C LYS A 182 5.33 17.31 -9.63
N LYS A 183 4.76 16.23 -9.11
CA LYS A 183 3.34 16.08 -8.82
C LYS A 183 3.16 16.00 -7.31
N ASP A 184 2.03 16.45 -6.81
CA ASP A 184 1.71 16.38 -5.38
C ASP A 184 1.59 14.91 -4.93
N PRO A 185 2.55 14.39 -4.13
CA PRO A 185 2.54 12.99 -3.76
C PRO A 185 1.41 12.68 -2.79
N VAL A 186 0.93 11.43 -2.85
CA VAL A 186 0.00 10.86 -1.88
C VAL A 186 0.76 9.94 -0.95
N VAL A 187 0.60 10.08 0.37
CA VAL A 187 1.21 9.16 1.33
C VAL A 187 0.12 8.36 2.02
N ILE A 188 0.28 7.06 2.06
CA ILE A 188 -0.64 6.13 2.70
C ILE A 188 0.09 5.37 3.83
N CYS A 189 -0.59 5.06 4.93
CA CYS A 189 0.01 4.32 6.04
C CYS A 189 -1.06 3.69 6.93
N PHE A 190 -0.77 2.51 7.49
CA PHE A 190 -1.60 1.86 8.51
C PHE A 190 -1.54 2.57 9.86
N ARG A 191 -0.41 3.23 10.17
CA ARG A 191 -0.18 3.88 11.47
C ARG A 191 -0.57 5.35 11.40
N ILE A 192 -1.60 5.72 12.15
CA ILE A 192 -2.09 7.10 12.20
C ILE A 192 -1.05 8.04 12.82
N GLU A 193 -0.22 7.53 13.74
CA GLU A 193 0.86 8.26 14.39
C GLU A 193 1.90 8.74 13.36
N THR A 194 2.22 7.90 12.37
CA THR A 194 3.13 8.25 11.28
C THR A 194 2.53 9.36 10.41
N LEU A 195 1.23 9.27 10.09
CA LEU A 195 0.53 10.29 9.31
C LEU A 195 0.40 11.61 10.07
N SER A 196 0.10 11.57 11.39
CA SER A 196 0.05 12.78 12.20
C SER A 196 1.43 13.44 12.32
N LYS A 197 2.50 12.65 12.44
CA LYS A 197 3.88 13.16 12.45
C LYS A 197 4.23 13.88 11.15
N LEU A 198 3.82 13.36 9.99
CA LEU A 198 4.00 14.04 8.70
C LEU A 198 3.28 15.40 8.67
N ARG A 199 2.08 15.51 9.24
CA ARG A 199 1.37 16.80 9.38
C ARG A 199 2.13 17.77 10.27
N GLU A 200 2.65 17.30 11.42
CA GLU A 200 3.47 18.09 12.33
C GLU A 200 4.75 18.61 11.67
N LEU A 201 5.35 17.81 10.78
CA LEU A 201 6.53 18.18 9.99
C LEU A 201 6.18 19.10 8.78
N GLY A 202 4.91 19.48 8.61
CA GLY A 202 4.47 20.43 7.59
C GLY A 202 4.16 19.81 6.23
N PHE A 203 3.98 18.49 6.13
CA PHE A 203 3.55 17.90 4.86
C PHE A 203 2.14 18.37 4.47
N GLY A 204 2.05 19.17 3.42
CA GLY A 204 0.79 19.73 2.91
C GLY A 204 0.03 18.82 1.94
N GLY A 205 0.68 17.76 1.42
CA GLY A 205 0.09 16.85 0.45
C GLY A 205 -0.99 15.94 1.04
N ARG A 206 -1.51 15.05 0.22
CA ARG A 206 -2.58 14.11 0.62
C ARG A 206 -2.04 13.00 1.49
N LEU A 207 -2.70 12.76 2.62
CA LEU A 207 -2.44 11.63 3.52
C LEU A 207 -3.69 10.75 3.62
N GLN A 208 -3.51 9.43 3.56
CA GLN A 208 -4.62 8.49 3.69
C GLN A 208 -4.31 7.42 4.74
N TRP A 209 -5.25 7.20 5.64
CA TRP A 209 -5.13 6.18 6.67
C TRP A 209 -5.64 4.83 6.15
N ILE A 210 -4.74 3.84 6.05
CA ILE A 210 -5.09 2.49 5.57
C ILE A 210 -5.84 1.73 6.67
N ARG A 211 -6.99 1.13 6.31
CA ARG A 211 -7.85 0.39 7.23
C ARG A 211 -8.30 -0.95 6.66
N THR A 212 -8.23 -1.97 7.52
CA THR A 212 -8.71 -3.34 7.26
C THR A 212 -9.95 -3.69 8.08
N VAL A 213 -10.61 -2.69 8.64
CA VAL A 213 -11.82 -2.85 9.46
C VAL A 213 -12.90 -1.88 8.98
N ARG A 214 -14.16 -2.20 9.29
CA ARG A 214 -15.29 -1.33 8.94
C ARG A 214 -15.10 0.08 9.46
N MET A 215 -15.54 1.04 8.68
CA MET A 215 -15.49 2.46 9.03
C MET A 215 -16.37 2.75 10.24
N THR A 216 -15.87 3.59 11.15
CA THR A 216 -16.58 4.03 12.35
C THR A 216 -16.61 5.56 12.43
N ALA A 217 -17.57 6.10 13.20
CA ALA A 217 -17.65 7.54 13.47
C ALA A 217 -16.35 8.08 14.11
N SER A 218 -15.71 7.30 14.99
CA SER A 218 -14.44 7.67 15.60
C SER A 218 -13.31 7.81 14.57
N MET A 219 -13.26 6.92 13.58
CA MET A 219 -12.26 7.00 12.48
C MET A 219 -12.46 8.29 11.67
N ILE A 220 -13.69 8.66 11.34
CA ILE A 220 -14.01 9.91 10.66
C ILE A 220 -13.51 11.11 11.47
N GLN A 221 -13.73 11.13 12.79
CA GLN A 221 -13.26 12.23 13.65
C GLN A 221 -11.73 12.30 13.69
N HIS A 222 -11.02 11.16 13.73
CA HIS A 222 -9.56 11.15 13.65
C HIS A 222 -9.06 11.67 12.31
N CYS A 223 -9.69 11.25 11.20
CA CYS A 223 -9.33 11.74 9.88
C CYS A 223 -9.53 13.26 9.76
N LYS A 224 -10.64 13.79 10.27
CA LYS A 224 -10.87 15.24 10.31
C LYS A 224 -9.84 15.98 11.15
N LYS A 225 -9.49 15.44 12.32
CA LYS A 225 -8.50 16.05 13.24
C LYS A 225 -7.14 16.23 12.58
N TYR A 226 -6.68 15.24 11.80
CA TYR A 226 -5.35 15.23 11.20
C TYR A 226 -5.36 15.55 9.70
N ASN A 227 -6.51 15.96 9.15
CA ASN A 227 -6.70 16.20 7.72
C ASN A 227 -6.23 15.01 6.86
N LEU A 228 -6.80 13.83 7.15
CA LEU A 228 -6.53 12.58 6.46
C LEU A 228 -7.74 12.15 5.64
N ASP A 229 -7.51 11.45 4.55
CA ASP A 229 -8.50 10.62 3.85
C ASP A 229 -8.43 9.16 4.34
N ILE A 230 -9.31 8.29 3.84
CA ILE A 230 -9.37 6.88 4.23
C ILE A 230 -9.00 6.01 3.04
N CYS A 231 -8.10 5.04 3.26
CA CYS A 231 -7.77 3.99 2.31
C CYS A 231 -8.28 2.65 2.88
N SER A 232 -9.40 2.16 2.36
CA SER A 232 -10.11 0.99 2.91
C SER A 232 -9.89 -0.26 2.09
N GLU A 233 -9.74 -1.39 2.79
CA GLU A 233 -9.84 -2.69 2.14
C GLU A 233 -11.27 -2.88 1.57
N TYR A 234 -11.36 -3.38 0.34
CA TYR A 234 -12.63 -3.54 -0.40
C TYR A 234 -13.71 -4.33 0.36
N LYS A 235 -13.31 -5.30 1.21
CA LYS A 235 -14.23 -6.13 2.00
C LYS A 235 -14.90 -5.38 3.15
N ASN A 236 -14.37 -4.25 3.55
CA ASN A 236 -14.72 -3.54 4.77
C ASN A 236 -15.44 -2.22 4.54
N ILE A 237 -15.90 -1.97 3.32
CA ILE A 237 -16.55 -0.72 2.96
C ILE A 237 -17.84 -0.95 2.19
N SER A 238 -18.84 -0.15 2.48
CA SER A 238 -20.13 -0.12 1.78
C SER A 238 -20.35 1.23 1.10
N MET A 239 -21.34 1.30 0.21
CA MET A 239 -21.76 2.56 -0.42
C MET A 239 -22.17 3.61 0.62
N ASN A 240 -22.83 3.20 1.70
CA ASN A 240 -23.19 4.10 2.79
C ASN A 240 -21.95 4.66 3.53
N ASP A 241 -20.88 3.87 3.66
CA ASP A 241 -19.63 4.33 4.25
C ASP A 241 -18.97 5.40 3.38
N ILE A 242 -18.92 5.19 2.06
CA ILE A 242 -18.40 6.18 1.09
C ILE A 242 -19.21 7.47 1.17
N SER A 243 -20.55 7.37 1.14
CA SER A 243 -21.44 8.52 1.26
C SER A 243 -21.22 9.29 2.57
N ASN A 244 -21.07 8.57 3.68
CA ASN A 244 -20.80 9.18 4.98
C ASN A 244 -19.43 9.88 5.04
N ALA A 245 -18.39 9.29 4.45
CA ALA A 245 -17.08 9.92 4.32
C ALA A 245 -17.18 11.21 3.52
N HIS A 246 -17.84 11.19 2.36
CA HIS A 246 -18.03 12.36 1.49
C HIS A 246 -18.81 13.49 2.20
N GLN A 247 -19.85 13.16 2.95
CA GLN A 247 -20.60 14.14 3.78
C GLN A 247 -19.70 14.82 4.83
N ASN A 248 -18.62 14.17 5.23
CA ASN A 248 -17.62 14.70 6.15
C ASN A 248 -16.40 15.32 5.43
N GLY A 249 -16.42 15.42 4.10
CA GLY A 249 -15.35 16.00 3.29
C GLY A 249 -14.12 15.11 3.13
N LEU A 250 -14.22 13.81 3.42
CA LEU A 250 -13.14 12.83 3.31
C LEU A 250 -13.25 12.05 2.00
N ARG A 251 -12.11 11.86 1.32
CA ARG A 251 -12.03 10.96 0.15
C ARG A 251 -11.82 9.53 0.59
N ILE A 252 -12.26 8.62 -0.29
CA ILE A 252 -12.11 7.19 -0.09
C ILE A 252 -11.26 6.59 -1.21
N SER A 253 -10.19 5.91 -0.81
CA SER A 253 -9.43 4.99 -1.66
C SER A 253 -9.83 3.55 -1.33
N ILE A 254 -9.94 2.71 -2.35
CA ILE A 254 -10.25 1.29 -2.20
C ILE A 254 -9.06 0.45 -2.65
N TRP A 255 -8.68 -0.53 -1.84
CA TRP A 255 -7.65 -1.50 -2.15
C TRP A 255 -8.07 -2.92 -1.75
N LEU A 256 -7.69 -3.99 -2.38
CA LEU A 256 -7.02 -4.03 -3.66
C LEU A 256 -8.01 -4.59 -4.67
N CYS A 257 -8.26 -3.86 -5.77
CA CYS A 257 -9.12 -4.35 -6.85
C CYS A 257 -8.29 -5.21 -7.81
N ARG A 258 -8.79 -6.39 -8.15
CA ARG A 258 -8.04 -7.40 -8.92
C ARG A 258 -8.54 -7.61 -10.34
N ASP A 259 -9.73 -7.10 -10.63
CA ASP A 259 -10.38 -7.23 -11.92
C ASP A 259 -11.22 -6.01 -12.26
N LYS A 260 -11.68 -5.97 -13.51
CA LYS A 260 -12.49 -4.87 -14.05
C LYS A 260 -13.85 -4.76 -13.35
N ASP A 261 -14.50 -5.88 -13.06
CA ASP A 261 -15.85 -5.86 -12.48
C ASP A 261 -15.83 -5.25 -11.07
N MET A 262 -14.84 -5.64 -10.25
CA MET A 262 -14.62 -5.04 -8.94
C MET A 262 -14.31 -3.54 -9.04
N THR A 263 -13.47 -3.15 -9.99
CA THR A 263 -13.13 -1.75 -10.25
C THR A 263 -14.38 -0.94 -10.64
N ASP A 264 -15.20 -1.46 -11.53
CA ASP A 264 -16.44 -0.81 -11.97
C ASP A 264 -17.47 -0.70 -10.85
N ILE A 265 -17.56 -1.69 -9.97
CA ILE A 265 -18.44 -1.64 -8.79
C ILE A 265 -18.03 -0.46 -7.90
N PHE A 266 -16.76 -0.35 -7.50
CA PHE A 266 -16.32 0.71 -6.60
C PHE A 266 -16.34 2.09 -7.25
N ARG A 267 -16.08 2.18 -8.55
CA ARG A 267 -16.29 3.43 -9.31
C ARG A 267 -17.75 3.88 -9.23
N LYS A 268 -18.72 2.96 -9.44
CA LYS A 268 -20.16 3.24 -9.33
C LYS A 268 -20.59 3.56 -7.90
N MET A 269 -19.90 3.03 -6.90
CA MET A 269 -20.11 3.39 -5.49
C MET A 269 -19.56 4.77 -5.13
N GLY A 270 -18.81 5.43 -6.02
CA GLY A 270 -18.27 6.77 -5.82
C GLY A 270 -16.88 6.81 -5.18
N ALA A 271 -16.09 5.75 -5.26
CA ALA A 271 -14.71 5.78 -4.79
C ALA A 271 -13.89 6.88 -5.49
N ASP A 272 -13.12 7.64 -4.72
CA ASP A 272 -12.27 8.73 -5.24
C ASP A 272 -10.97 8.18 -5.83
N TYR A 273 -10.47 7.08 -5.26
CA TYR A 273 -9.30 6.37 -5.73
C TYR A 273 -9.55 4.86 -5.71
N ILE A 274 -9.02 4.17 -6.70
CA ILE A 274 -9.05 2.71 -6.81
C ILE A 274 -7.63 2.23 -7.02
N ILE A 275 -7.10 1.45 -6.06
CA ILE A 275 -5.80 0.80 -6.16
C ILE A 275 -6.03 -0.57 -6.79
N TYR A 276 -5.40 -0.83 -7.93
CA TYR A 276 -5.59 -2.06 -8.71
C TYR A 276 -4.25 -2.75 -9.03
N GLU A 277 -4.31 -4.07 -9.18
CA GLU A 277 -3.11 -4.92 -9.28
C GLU A 277 -2.59 -5.08 -10.71
N LYS A 278 -3.47 -5.03 -11.70
CA LYS A 278 -3.13 -5.29 -13.10
C LYS A 278 -3.66 -4.19 -13.99
N TRP A 279 -2.85 -3.75 -14.92
CA TRP A 279 -3.32 -2.81 -15.96
C TRP A 279 -4.53 -3.39 -16.68
N LEU A 280 -5.63 -2.68 -16.68
CA LEU A 280 -6.87 -3.08 -17.31
C LEU A 280 -6.86 -2.50 -18.73
N THR A 281 -6.26 -3.23 -19.69
CA THR A 281 -6.14 -2.81 -21.10
C THR A 281 -7.48 -2.43 -21.76
N ASP A 282 -8.59 -2.88 -21.20
CA ASP A 282 -9.94 -2.60 -21.71
C ASP A 282 -10.56 -1.30 -21.17
N CYS A 283 -9.87 -0.58 -20.28
CA CYS A 283 -10.35 0.70 -19.74
C CYS A 283 -10.06 1.90 -20.67
N GLU A 284 -9.22 1.76 -21.69
CA GLU A 284 -8.81 2.88 -22.57
C GLU A 284 -9.99 3.51 -23.35
N ASN A 285 -11.08 2.80 -23.56
CA ASN A 285 -12.22 3.31 -24.34
C ASN A 285 -13.30 4.03 -23.50
N ASP A 286 -13.30 3.89 -22.18
CA ASP A 286 -14.31 4.53 -21.31
C ASP A 286 -13.85 5.89 -20.73
N PHE A 287 -12.56 6.18 -20.77
CA PHE A 287 -12.02 7.44 -20.20
C PHE A 287 -12.20 8.65 -21.12
N SER A 288 -12.45 8.43 -22.42
CA SER A 288 -12.61 9.52 -23.40
C SER A 288 -14.03 10.09 -23.51
N ASN A 289 -15.03 9.49 -22.87
CA ASN A 289 -16.44 9.86 -23.02
C ASN A 289 -17.07 10.55 -21.81
N THR A 290 -16.28 11.12 -20.90
CA THR A 290 -16.82 11.95 -19.80
C THR A 290 -16.18 13.35 -19.83
N ILE A 291 -16.45 14.11 -20.89
CA ILE A 291 -16.37 15.57 -20.90
C ILE A 291 -17.77 16.15 -20.87
#